data_2fef2756a0e4b2996a49e098ff963f03
#
_entry.id   2fef2756a0e4b2996a49e098ff963f03
#
_cell.length_a   1.000
_cell.length_b   1.000
_cell.length_c   1.000
_cell.angle_alpha   90.00
_cell.angle_beta   90.00
_cell.angle_gamma   90.00
#
_symmetry.space_group_name_H-M   'P 1'
#
loop_
_entity.id
_entity.type
_entity.pdbx_description
1 polymer ?
#
loop_
_entity_poly.entity_id
_entity_poly.type
_entity_poly.pdbx_seq_one_letter_code
_entity_poly.pdbx_strand_id
1 'polypeptide(L)'
;MGRFENAEVFRDTERMCRENARLREAIAASRKGQRLILEGAVVGAVGRDRYSEAAQVVVSPKRTFEAAIKYAGRMRTCVHNFASATNPGGGVVNGSSAQEEALCRCSTLYFNLNVREMWNGFYSPHREARDPLHNDDIIYTPEVVVFKSDTAYPRTLPEAEWRKLDVITCAAPNLRERPSNRMNSGDGDARVEISAQDLQALHERRLGRILDVAVVNGAEAVVLGAFGCGAFRNDPKVAAAAAKKVVAEYRNAFRVIEFAVYCRPGDTANYDAFAALGRG
;
A
#
# COMPACT_ATOMS: atom_id res chain seq x y z
N MET A 1 5.60 -13.17 -14.87
CA MET A 1 6.55 -14.03 -14.11
C MET A 1 5.79 -15.04 -13.28
N GLY A 2 6.33 -16.26 -13.13
CA GLY A 2 5.85 -17.27 -12.23
C GLY A 2 6.37 -17.06 -10.79
N ARG A 3 5.92 -17.92 -9.86
CA ARG A 3 6.33 -17.83 -8.44
C ARG A 3 7.84 -17.96 -8.24
N PHE A 4 8.46 -18.89 -8.93
CA PHE A 4 9.90 -19.11 -8.81
C PHE A 4 10.69 -17.87 -9.20
N GLU A 5 10.40 -17.28 -10.35
CA GLU A 5 11.04 -16.06 -10.84
C GLU A 5 10.80 -14.86 -9.91
N ASN A 6 9.58 -14.72 -9.36
CA ASN A 6 9.29 -13.68 -8.36
C ASN A 6 10.15 -13.83 -7.10
N ALA A 7 10.34 -15.07 -6.62
CA ALA A 7 11.19 -15.35 -5.48
C ALA A 7 12.67 -15.06 -5.78
N GLU A 8 13.13 -15.35 -7.02
CA GLU A 8 14.49 -15.02 -7.48
C GLU A 8 14.72 -13.49 -7.46
N VAL A 9 13.76 -12.73 -8.02
CA VAL A 9 13.86 -11.25 -7.99
C VAL A 9 13.89 -10.74 -6.56
N PHE A 10 13.15 -11.34 -5.63
CA PHE A 10 13.16 -10.92 -4.24
C PHE A 10 14.50 -11.30 -3.55
N ARG A 11 15.06 -12.48 -3.80
CA ARG A 11 16.40 -12.84 -3.30
C ARG A 11 17.49 -11.89 -3.79
N ASP A 12 17.41 -11.45 -5.05
CA ASP A 12 18.30 -10.43 -5.56
C ASP A 12 18.09 -9.08 -4.84
N THR A 13 16.84 -8.71 -4.53
CA THR A 13 16.53 -7.53 -3.72
C THR A 13 17.14 -7.63 -2.32
N GLU A 14 17.03 -8.79 -1.66
CA GLU A 14 17.67 -9.03 -0.35
C GLU A 14 19.19 -8.89 -0.44
N ARG A 15 19.82 -9.49 -1.46
CA ARG A 15 21.26 -9.39 -1.69
C ARG A 15 21.68 -7.93 -1.87
N MET A 16 21.00 -7.17 -2.74
CA MET A 16 21.30 -5.76 -2.98
C MET A 16 21.17 -4.93 -1.70
N CYS A 17 20.09 -5.09 -0.94
CA CYS A 17 19.88 -4.36 0.31
C CYS A 17 20.92 -4.68 1.39
N ARG A 18 21.49 -5.88 1.36
CA ARG A 18 22.56 -6.29 2.28
C ARG A 18 23.93 -5.78 1.84
N GLU A 19 24.23 -5.77 0.55
CA GLU A 19 25.56 -5.50 0.01
C GLU A 19 25.80 -4.03 -0.34
N ASN A 20 24.76 -3.31 -0.84
CA ASN A 20 24.90 -1.91 -1.22
C ASN A 20 24.82 -0.96 -0.02
N ALA A 21 25.84 -0.15 0.20
CA ALA A 21 25.95 0.76 1.33
C ALA A 21 24.82 1.80 1.35
N ARG A 22 24.48 2.38 0.19
CA ARG A 22 23.39 3.39 0.07
C ARG A 22 22.04 2.83 0.45
N LEU A 23 21.75 1.57 0.07
CA LEU A 23 20.49 0.91 0.46
C LEU A 23 20.46 0.61 1.95
N ARG A 24 21.57 0.16 2.54
CA ARG A 24 21.65 -0.02 4.01
C ARG A 24 21.43 1.27 4.79
N GLU A 25 22.06 2.36 4.36
CA GLU A 25 21.88 3.68 4.96
C GLU A 25 20.44 4.16 4.82
N ALA A 26 19.83 3.99 3.64
CA ALA A 26 18.44 4.34 3.41
C ALA A 26 17.48 3.55 4.30
N ILE A 27 17.69 2.22 4.44
CA ILE A 27 16.89 1.38 5.34
C ILE A 27 17.01 1.87 6.79
N ALA A 28 18.23 2.19 7.24
CA ALA A 28 18.44 2.69 8.58
C ALA A 28 17.81 4.08 8.83
N ALA A 29 17.85 4.96 7.82
CA ALA A 29 17.22 6.28 7.88
C ALA A 29 15.68 6.16 7.92
N SER A 30 15.10 5.36 7.02
CA SER A 30 13.66 5.05 7.02
C SER A 30 13.19 4.51 8.37
N ARG A 31 13.94 3.58 8.96
CA ARG A 31 13.61 2.97 10.25
C ARG A 31 13.54 3.98 11.39
N LYS A 32 14.42 4.99 11.41
CA LYS A 32 14.39 6.06 12.43
C LYS A 32 13.12 6.89 12.36
N GLY A 33 12.56 7.10 11.17
CA GLY A 33 11.34 7.86 10.95
C GLY A 33 10.07 7.01 10.88
N GLN A 34 10.20 5.68 10.94
CA GLN A 34 9.06 4.76 10.88
C GLN A 34 8.19 4.90 12.12
N ARG A 35 6.88 4.85 11.93
CA ARG A 35 5.90 4.97 13.01
C ARG A 35 4.81 3.95 12.88
N LEU A 36 4.45 3.35 14.01
CA LEU A 36 3.24 2.56 14.17
C LEU A 36 2.14 3.50 14.71
N ILE A 37 1.00 3.54 14.06
CA ILE A 37 -0.14 4.38 14.37
C ILE A 37 -1.33 3.45 14.61
N LEU A 38 -1.55 3.12 15.88
CA LEU A 38 -2.59 2.17 16.28
C LEU A 38 -4.00 2.73 16.06
N GLU A 39 -4.97 1.85 15.91
CA GLU A 39 -6.37 2.20 15.87
C GLU A 39 -6.75 3.08 17.07
N GLY A 40 -7.54 4.13 16.84
CA GLY A 40 -7.92 5.10 17.88
C GLY A 40 -6.84 6.13 18.21
N ALA A 41 -5.57 5.95 17.79
CA ALA A 41 -4.56 6.98 17.97
C ALA A 41 -4.86 8.22 17.10
N VAL A 42 -4.67 9.40 17.69
CA VAL A 42 -4.81 10.67 16.96
C VAL A 42 -3.66 10.81 15.99
N VAL A 43 -3.98 11.02 14.71
CA VAL A 43 -2.97 11.18 13.64
C VAL A 43 -2.28 12.55 13.69
N GLY A 44 -2.85 13.50 14.41
CA GLY A 44 -2.39 14.89 14.51
C GLY A 44 -3.39 15.86 13.88
N ALA A 45 -3.08 17.16 13.90
CA ALA A 45 -3.93 18.15 13.25
C ALA A 45 -3.85 17.99 11.73
N VAL A 46 -4.96 17.65 11.10
CA VAL A 46 -5.02 17.40 9.65
C VAL A 46 -5.56 18.64 8.94
N GLY A 47 -4.66 19.39 8.31
CA GLY A 47 -5.05 20.50 7.42
C GLY A 47 -5.47 19.95 6.07
N ARG A 48 -6.77 19.89 5.80
CA ARG A 48 -7.29 19.40 4.50
C ARG A 48 -7.32 20.50 3.42
N ASP A 49 -7.17 21.76 3.81
CA ASP A 49 -7.17 22.94 2.91
C ASP A 49 -5.75 23.49 2.70
N ARG A 50 -4.83 22.62 2.23
CA ARG A 50 -3.42 22.97 2.03
C ARG A 50 -3.18 23.73 0.73
N TYR A 51 -4.06 23.56 -0.24
CA TYR A 51 -3.93 24.13 -1.59
C TYR A 51 -5.22 24.86 -1.98
N SER A 52 -5.08 25.98 -2.68
CA SER A 52 -6.21 26.76 -3.26
C SER A 52 -6.89 26.02 -4.42
N GLU A 53 -6.12 25.22 -5.15
CA GLU A 53 -6.61 24.43 -6.27
C GLU A 53 -6.94 22.99 -5.81
N ALA A 54 -7.99 22.44 -6.39
CA ALA A 54 -8.35 21.07 -6.15
C ALA A 54 -7.31 20.11 -6.74
N ALA A 55 -7.07 19.00 -6.05
CA ALA A 55 -6.16 17.96 -6.51
C ALA A 55 -6.55 17.42 -7.89
N GLN A 56 -5.57 17.17 -8.73
CA GLN A 56 -5.76 16.38 -9.92
C GLN A 56 -6.03 14.91 -9.52
N VAL A 57 -7.24 14.44 -9.74
CA VAL A 57 -7.60 13.02 -9.52
C VAL A 57 -7.34 12.24 -10.80
N VAL A 58 -6.48 11.23 -10.71
CA VAL A 58 -6.06 10.40 -11.85
C VAL A 58 -6.40 8.95 -11.56
N VAL A 59 -6.91 8.23 -12.57
CA VAL A 59 -7.03 6.76 -12.53
C VAL A 59 -6.20 6.18 -13.67
N SER A 60 -5.28 5.28 -13.34
CA SER A 60 -4.38 4.70 -14.34
C SER A 60 -4.32 3.17 -14.22
N PRO A 61 -4.14 2.43 -15.34
CA PRO A 61 -3.96 0.99 -15.34
C PRO A 61 -2.53 0.57 -14.96
N LYS A 62 -1.84 1.41 -14.18
CA LYS A 62 -0.45 1.23 -13.77
C LYS A 62 -0.33 0.44 -12.47
N ARG A 63 0.86 -0.08 -12.24
CA ARG A 63 1.27 -0.57 -10.92
C ARG A 63 1.62 0.60 -10.01
N THR A 64 1.64 0.36 -8.71
CA THR A 64 1.77 1.44 -7.71
C THR A 64 3.07 2.23 -7.87
N PHE A 65 4.24 1.59 -7.91
CA PHE A 65 5.50 2.33 -8.09
C PHE A 65 5.68 2.85 -9.51
N GLU A 66 5.17 2.16 -10.52
CA GLU A 66 5.16 2.67 -11.89
C GLU A 66 4.40 4.01 -11.97
N ALA A 67 3.29 4.16 -11.24
CA ALA A 67 2.55 5.40 -11.14
C ALA A 67 3.28 6.46 -10.29
N ALA A 68 3.85 6.04 -9.14
CA ALA A 68 4.43 6.95 -8.16
C ALA A 68 5.75 7.59 -8.62
N ILE A 69 6.60 6.87 -9.36
CA ILE A 69 7.93 7.34 -9.77
C ILE A 69 7.88 8.66 -10.55
N LYS A 70 6.83 8.91 -11.32
CA LYS A 70 6.68 10.16 -12.08
C LYS A 70 6.51 11.41 -11.20
N TYR A 71 6.03 11.22 -9.97
CA TYR A 71 5.86 12.29 -8.99
C TYR A 71 7.06 12.40 -8.05
N ALA A 72 7.64 11.25 -7.68
CA ALA A 72 8.78 11.19 -6.78
C ALA A 72 10.00 11.94 -7.35
N GLY A 73 10.58 12.83 -6.55
CA GLY A 73 11.66 13.72 -6.95
C GLY A 73 11.21 15.12 -7.37
N ARG A 74 9.90 15.34 -7.60
CA ARG A 74 9.30 16.67 -7.83
C ARG A 74 8.37 17.06 -6.69
N MET A 75 7.72 16.09 -6.09
CA MET A 75 6.76 16.22 -5.01
C MET A 75 7.05 15.19 -3.94
N ARG A 76 6.75 15.50 -2.68
CA ARG A 76 6.73 14.48 -1.63
C ARG A 76 5.60 13.52 -1.95
N THR A 77 5.97 12.30 -2.30
CA THR A 77 5.06 11.29 -2.79
C THR A 77 4.87 10.20 -1.75
N CYS A 78 3.61 9.88 -1.46
CA CYS A 78 3.24 8.77 -0.60
C CYS A 78 2.47 7.72 -1.37
N VAL A 79 2.70 6.44 -1.08
CA VAL A 79 1.94 5.33 -1.65
C VAL A 79 1.28 4.48 -0.58
N HIS A 80 0.13 3.92 -0.90
CA HIS A 80 -0.56 2.97 -0.05
C HIS A 80 -0.12 1.54 -0.38
N ASN A 81 0.40 0.83 0.63
CA ASN A 81 0.68 -0.59 0.59
C ASN A 81 -0.54 -1.38 1.08
N PHE A 82 -1.10 -2.24 0.22
CA PHE A 82 -2.25 -3.11 0.52
C PHE A 82 -1.77 -4.34 1.27
N ALA A 83 -1.53 -4.17 2.55
CA ALA A 83 -0.76 -5.08 3.35
C ALA A 83 -1.48 -6.39 3.70
N SER A 84 -0.67 -7.42 3.93
CA SER A 84 -1.04 -8.48 4.87
C SER A 84 -0.95 -7.92 6.29
N ALA A 85 -1.99 -8.13 7.11
CA ALA A 85 -1.96 -7.75 8.52
C ALA A 85 -1.07 -8.68 9.35
N THR A 86 -0.79 -9.87 8.84
CA THR A 86 -0.20 -10.97 9.62
C THR A 86 1.19 -11.39 9.17
N ASN A 87 1.65 -10.92 8.00
CA ASN A 87 2.98 -11.27 7.46
C ASN A 87 3.62 -10.07 6.77
N PRO A 88 4.80 -9.61 7.23
CA PRO A 88 5.52 -8.53 6.56
C PRO A 88 5.80 -8.88 5.10
N GLY A 89 5.37 -8.00 4.18
CA GLY A 89 5.55 -8.21 2.75
C GLY A 89 4.73 -9.38 2.18
N GLY A 90 3.69 -9.83 2.93
CA GLY A 90 2.81 -10.93 2.49
C GLY A 90 3.57 -12.21 2.21
N GLY A 91 3.39 -12.76 1.02
CA GLY A 91 4.06 -13.97 0.54
C GLY A 91 5.27 -13.70 -0.36
N VAL A 92 5.95 -12.55 -0.25
CA VAL A 92 7.04 -12.13 -1.14
C VAL A 92 8.19 -13.14 -1.19
N VAL A 93 8.58 -13.69 -0.04
CA VAL A 93 9.65 -14.70 0.07
C VAL A 93 9.35 -15.95 -0.76
N ASN A 94 8.06 -16.27 -0.86
CA ASN A 94 7.55 -17.44 -1.61
C ASN A 94 7.10 -17.11 -3.04
N GLY A 95 7.40 -15.90 -3.53
CA GLY A 95 7.12 -15.48 -4.90
C GLY A 95 5.66 -15.14 -5.19
N SER A 96 4.86 -14.80 -4.20
CA SER A 96 3.53 -14.25 -4.40
C SER A 96 3.59 -12.93 -5.20
N SER A 97 2.50 -12.55 -5.87
CA SER A 97 2.51 -11.52 -6.91
C SER A 97 1.49 -10.39 -6.72
N ALA A 98 0.87 -10.28 -5.54
CA ALA A 98 -0.02 -9.18 -5.24
C ALA A 98 0.76 -7.85 -5.08
N GLN A 99 0.05 -6.77 -4.78
CA GLN A 99 0.61 -5.41 -4.78
C GLN A 99 1.72 -5.27 -3.73
N GLU A 100 1.50 -5.68 -2.48
CA GLU A 100 2.52 -5.60 -1.42
C GLU A 100 3.80 -6.34 -1.80
N GLU A 101 3.68 -7.56 -2.36
CA GLU A 101 4.84 -8.33 -2.77
C GLU A 101 5.59 -7.65 -3.93
N ALA A 102 4.87 -6.96 -4.84
CA ALA A 102 5.49 -6.19 -5.90
C ALA A 102 6.29 -5.00 -5.33
N LEU A 103 5.72 -4.26 -4.36
CA LEU A 103 6.42 -3.18 -3.68
C LEU A 103 7.67 -3.69 -2.96
N CYS A 104 7.56 -4.77 -2.21
CA CYS A 104 8.68 -5.37 -1.47
C CYS A 104 9.79 -5.91 -2.39
N ARG A 105 9.45 -6.42 -3.59
CA ARG A 105 10.45 -6.86 -4.58
C ARG A 105 11.23 -5.71 -5.20
N CYS A 106 10.63 -4.52 -5.27
CA CYS A 106 11.19 -3.39 -6.02
C CYS A 106 11.86 -2.33 -5.15
N SER A 107 11.82 -2.48 -3.82
CA SER A 107 12.24 -1.43 -2.90
C SER A 107 12.83 -1.94 -1.58
N THR A 108 13.22 -1.00 -0.73
CA THR A 108 13.70 -1.28 0.62
C THR A 108 12.58 -1.57 1.63
N LEU A 109 11.30 -1.54 1.23
CA LEU A 109 10.15 -1.61 2.13
C LEU A 109 10.16 -2.83 3.05
N TYR A 110 10.41 -4.02 2.52
CA TYR A 110 10.42 -5.26 3.31
C TYR A 110 11.30 -5.21 4.54
N PHE A 111 12.48 -4.56 4.42
CA PHE A 111 13.48 -4.48 5.49
C PHE A 111 13.09 -3.52 6.61
N ASN A 112 12.09 -2.68 6.37
CA ASN A 112 11.47 -1.83 7.38
C ASN A 112 10.23 -2.49 8.00
N LEU A 113 9.49 -3.30 7.23
CA LEU A 113 8.34 -4.04 7.74
C LEU A 113 8.75 -5.25 8.59
N ASN A 114 9.76 -6.01 8.14
CA ASN A 114 10.21 -7.24 8.81
C ASN A 114 11.22 -6.92 9.92
N VAL A 115 10.81 -6.14 10.91
CA VAL A 115 11.60 -5.78 12.09
C VAL A 115 10.82 -6.07 13.37
N ARG A 116 11.56 -6.27 14.47
CA ARG A 116 10.99 -6.69 15.76
C ARG A 116 9.87 -5.78 16.24
N GLU A 117 10.03 -4.48 16.08
CA GLU A 117 9.07 -3.48 16.52
C GLU A 117 7.73 -3.63 15.77
N MET A 118 7.78 -3.86 14.46
CA MET A 118 6.57 -4.06 13.65
C MET A 118 5.94 -5.43 13.90
N TRP A 119 6.76 -6.45 14.16
CA TRP A 119 6.24 -7.75 14.61
C TRP A 119 5.48 -7.60 15.91
N ASN A 120 6.07 -6.97 16.92
CA ASN A 120 5.46 -6.85 18.24
C ASN A 120 4.22 -5.95 18.25
N GLY A 121 4.21 -4.87 17.47
CA GLY A 121 3.15 -3.86 17.54
C GLY A 121 2.08 -3.99 16.47
N PHE A 122 2.35 -4.69 15.36
CA PHE A 122 1.39 -4.81 14.25
C PHE A 122 1.10 -6.29 13.92
N TYR A 123 2.10 -7.07 13.48
CA TYR A 123 1.83 -8.41 12.92
C TYR A 123 1.39 -9.43 13.97
N SER A 124 2.04 -9.50 15.13
CA SER A 124 1.68 -10.46 16.19
C SER A 124 0.29 -10.18 16.78
N PRO A 125 -0.08 -8.92 17.12
CA PRO A 125 -1.43 -8.61 17.58
C PRO A 125 -2.52 -9.02 16.58
N HIS A 126 -2.33 -8.75 15.28
CA HIS A 126 -3.29 -9.19 14.26
C HIS A 126 -3.38 -10.72 14.15
N ARG A 127 -2.25 -11.43 14.28
CA ARG A 127 -2.26 -12.91 14.31
C ARG A 127 -2.99 -13.46 15.52
N GLU A 128 -2.83 -12.84 16.67
CA GLU A 128 -3.51 -13.23 17.93
C GLU A 128 -5.00 -12.96 17.84
N ALA A 129 -5.40 -11.82 17.28
CA ALA A 129 -6.81 -11.47 17.08
C ALA A 129 -7.53 -12.43 16.12
N ARG A 130 -6.84 -13.00 15.12
CA ARG A 130 -7.40 -13.90 14.09
C ARG A 130 -8.67 -13.35 13.43
N ASP A 131 -8.78 -12.02 13.35
CA ASP A 131 -9.92 -11.32 12.75
C ASP A 131 -9.63 -10.97 11.28
N PRO A 132 -10.36 -11.58 10.33
CA PRO A 132 -10.16 -11.26 8.91
C PRO A 132 -10.55 -9.82 8.52
N LEU A 133 -11.36 -9.13 9.34
CA LEU A 133 -11.68 -7.73 9.06
C LEU A 133 -10.51 -6.80 9.36
N HIS A 134 -9.60 -7.25 10.23
CA HIS A 134 -8.48 -6.46 10.73
C HIS A 134 -8.94 -5.18 11.43
N ASN A 135 -8.00 -4.40 11.91
CA ASN A 135 -8.25 -3.07 12.49
C ASN A 135 -7.68 -1.96 11.60
N ASP A 136 -7.74 -0.73 12.07
CA ASP A 136 -7.28 0.46 11.34
C ASP A 136 -5.82 0.85 11.68
N ASP A 137 -5.01 -0.09 12.15
CA ASP A 137 -3.58 0.12 12.41
C ASP A 137 -2.83 0.44 11.12
N ILE A 138 -1.88 1.35 11.24
CA ILE A 138 -1.06 1.81 10.12
C ILE A 138 0.42 1.75 10.51
N ILE A 139 1.27 1.28 9.59
CA ILE A 139 2.71 1.52 9.63
C ILE A 139 3.04 2.59 8.59
N TYR A 140 3.54 3.73 9.06
CA TYR A 140 4.11 4.76 8.19
C TYR A 140 5.61 4.55 8.07
N THR A 141 6.11 4.39 6.85
CA THR A 141 7.54 4.19 6.55
C THR A 141 8.01 5.28 5.59
N PRO A 142 8.80 6.28 6.07
CA PRO A 142 9.29 7.36 5.21
C PRO A 142 10.46 6.90 4.35
N GLU A 143 10.67 7.60 3.24
CA GLU A 143 11.87 7.54 2.39
C GLU A 143 12.27 6.14 1.93
N VAL A 144 11.29 5.28 1.66
CA VAL A 144 11.52 3.97 1.03
C VAL A 144 12.15 4.18 -0.34
N VAL A 145 13.29 3.51 -0.59
CA VAL A 145 13.99 3.60 -1.88
C VAL A 145 13.45 2.56 -2.85
N VAL A 146 12.91 3.02 -3.97
CA VAL A 146 12.55 2.21 -5.12
C VAL A 146 13.77 2.12 -6.03
N PHE A 147 14.31 0.92 -6.21
CA PHE A 147 15.53 0.67 -6.99
C PHE A 147 15.39 -0.40 -8.07
N LYS A 148 14.18 -0.96 -8.20
CA LYS A 148 13.79 -1.82 -9.32
C LYS A 148 12.51 -1.30 -9.97
N SER A 149 12.36 -1.55 -11.27
CA SER A 149 11.13 -1.22 -12.00
C SER A 149 9.95 -2.07 -11.51
N ASP A 150 8.81 -1.43 -11.23
CA ASP A 150 7.56 -2.14 -10.89
C ASP A 150 6.83 -2.54 -12.16
N THR A 151 7.29 -3.62 -12.76
CA THR A 151 6.77 -4.17 -14.01
C THR A 151 6.48 -5.67 -13.87
N ALA A 152 5.95 -6.29 -14.92
CA ALA A 152 5.78 -7.74 -14.97
C ALA A 152 7.13 -8.50 -14.86
N TYR A 153 8.23 -7.84 -15.23
CA TYR A 153 9.62 -8.33 -15.17
C TYR A 153 10.51 -7.25 -14.54
N PRO A 154 10.54 -7.14 -13.20
CA PRO A 154 11.31 -6.11 -12.51
C PRO A 154 12.80 -6.18 -12.86
N ARG A 155 13.39 -5.03 -13.15
CA ARG A 155 14.82 -4.88 -13.44
C ARG A 155 15.42 -3.86 -12.49
N THR A 156 16.67 -4.07 -12.09
CA THR A 156 17.41 -3.07 -11.32
C THR A 156 17.59 -1.80 -12.15
N LEU A 157 17.28 -0.67 -11.55
CA LEU A 157 17.42 0.66 -12.13
C LEU A 157 18.84 1.18 -11.88
N PRO A 158 19.40 2.01 -12.78
CA PRO A 158 20.58 2.81 -12.47
C PRO A 158 20.37 3.63 -11.20
N GLU A 159 21.42 3.82 -10.40
CA GLU A 159 21.29 4.55 -9.11
C GLU A 159 20.76 5.98 -9.26
N ALA A 160 21.03 6.64 -10.36
CA ALA A 160 20.50 7.97 -10.68
C ALA A 160 18.97 7.99 -10.86
N GLU A 161 18.38 6.83 -11.16
CA GLU A 161 16.94 6.66 -11.34
C GLU A 161 16.23 6.19 -10.06
N TRP A 162 16.96 5.87 -9.00
CA TRP A 162 16.37 5.51 -7.72
C TRP A 162 15.54 6.67 -7.17
N ARG A 163 14.40 6.36 -6.62
CA ARG A 163 13.49 7.36 -6.05
C ARG A 163 13.14 6.98 -4.62
N LYS A 164 13.05 8.02 -3.80
CA LYS A 164 12.54 7.92 -2.42
C LYS A 164 11.07 8.34 -2.42
N LEU A 165 10.27 7.60 -1.67
CA LEU A 165 8.88 7.92 -1.41
C LEU A 165 8.45 7.36 -0.05
N ASP A 166 7.36 7.89 0.48
CA ASP A 166 6.79 7.41 1.73
C ASP A 166 5.81 6.28 1.46
N VAL A 167 5.73 5.30 2.36
CA VAL A 167 4.77 4.19 2.26
C VAL A 167 3.89 4.14 3.49
N ILE A 168 2.58 4.07 3.26
CA ILE A 168 1.57 3.83 4.29
C ILE A 168 1.08 2.40 4.13
N THR A 169 1.36 1.58 5.12
CA THR A 169 0.99 0.16 5.16
C THR A 169 -0.26 0.00 6.01
N CYS A 170 -1.35 -0.47 5.41
CA CYS A 170 -2.63 -0.75 6.07
C CYS A 170 -3.29 -1.95 5.41
N ALA A 171 -3.95 -2.80 6.19
CA ALA A 171 -4.60 -4.01 5.69
C ALA A 171 -6.07 -3.74 5.32
N ALA A 172 -6.53 -4.32 4.21
CA ALA A 172 -7.94 -4.40 3.87
C ALA A 172 -8.62 -5.59 4.57
N PRO A 173 -9.96 -5.60 4.70
CA PRO A 173 -10.68 -6.80 5.10
C PRO A 173 -10.36 -7.97 4.17
N ASN A 174 -10.09 -9.13 4.74
CA ASN A 174 -9.86 -10.37 4.01
C ASN A 174 -11.16 -11.17 3.90
N LEU A 175 -11.90 -10.96 2.82
CA LEU A 175 -13.23 -11.56 2.59
C LEU A 175 -13.19 -12.89 1.81
N ARG A 176 -12.03 -13.56 1.80
CA ARG A 176 -11.92 -14.89 1.19
C ARG A 176 -12.70 -15.93 1.99
N GLU A 177 -13.14 -16.99 1.33
CA GLU A 177 -13.76 -18.14 1.99
C GLU A 177 -12.83 -18.78 3.04
N ARG A 178 -11.53 -18.81 2.75
CA ARG A 178 -10.47 -19.21 3.68
C ARG A 178 -9.49 -18.08 3.83
N PRO A 179 -9.66 -17.22 4.86
CA PRO A 179 -8.79 -16.06 5.07
C PRO A 179 -7.33 -16.48 5.23
N SER A 180 -7.05 -17.44 6.11
CA SER A 180 -5.71 -18.02 6.24
C SER A 180 -5.43 -19.05 5.16
N ASN A 181 -4.18 -19.07 4.71
CA ASN A 181 -3.64 -20.10 3.84
C ASN A 181 -2.12 -20.18 4.01
N ARG A 182 -1.47 -21.09 3.28
CA ARG A 182 -0.03 -21.30 3.37
C ARG A 182 0.81 -20.05 3.09
N MET A 183 0.30 -19.08 2.32
CA MET A 183 1.01 -17.86 1.92
C MET A 183 0.61 -16.65 2.77
N ASN A 184 -0.51 -16.70 3.44
CA ASN A 184 -1.03 -15.67 4.33
C ASN A 184 -1.67 -16.36 5.53
N SER A 185 -0.87 -16.64 6.55
CA SER A 185 -1.29 -17.32 7.78
C SER A 185 -1.66 -16.28 8.83
N GLY A 186 -2.64 -16.63 9.70
CA GLY A 186 -2.97 -15.82 10.87
C GLY A 186 -4.26 -15.00 10.78
N ASP A 187 -4.89 -14.89 9.61
CA ASP A 187 -6.15 -14.13 9.44
C ASP A 187 -7.42 -14.90 9.90
N GLY A 188 -7.26 -15.93 10.72
CA GLY A 188 -8.38 -16.79 11.09
C GLY A 188 -8.76 -17.81 10.02
N ASP A 189 -9.69 -18.69 10.33
CA ASP A 189 -10.05 -19.82 9.46
C ASP A 189 -11.46 -19.70 8.87
N ALA A 190 -12.32 -18.88 9.49
CA ALA A 190 -13.70 -18.70 9.09
C ALA A 190 -13.87 -17.45 8.19
N ARG A 191 -14.67 -17.61 7.15
CA ARG A 191 -15.13 -16.48 6.35
C ARG A 191 -15.92 -15.51 7.22
N VAL A 192 -15.70 -14.22 7.03
CA VAL A 192 -16.52 -13.15 7.60
C VAL A 192 -17.52 -12.67 6.56
N GLU A 193 -18.77 -12.55 6.96
CA GLU A 193 -19.81 -11.89 6.17
C GLU A 193 -19.96 -10.45 6.64
N ILE A 194 -19.98 -9.52 5.69
CA ILE A 194 -20.12 -8.10 5.94
C ILE A 194 -21.08 -7.51 4.90
N SER A 195 -22.01 -6.65 5.33
CA SER A 195 -22.90 -5.98 4.39
C SER A 195 -22.14 -5.00 3.49
N ALA A 196 -22.66 -4.70 2.28
CA ALA A 196 -22.05 -3.72 1.39
C ALA A 196 -21.95 -2.33 2.06
N GLN A 197 -22.93 -1.96 2.89
CA GLN A 197 -22.95 -0.70 3.64
C GLN A 197 -21.84 -0.65 4.69
N ASP A 198 -21.67 -1.71 5.49
CA ASP A 198 -20.64 -1.77 6.53
C ASP A 198 -19.24 -1.85 5.91
N LEU A 199 -19.09 -2.61 4.81
CA LEU A 199 -17.84 -2.67 4.05
C LEU A 199 -17.46 -1.29 3.49
N GLN A 200 -18.43 -0.55 2.96
CA GLN A 200 -18.19 0.81 2.47
C GLN A 200 -17.76 1.72 3.62
N ALA A 201 -18.45 1.71 4.76
CA ALA A 201 -18.10 2.50 5.93
C ALA A 201 -16.69 2.18 6.44
N LEU A 202 -16.31 0.89 6.44
CA LEU A 202 -14.98 0.46 6.84
C LEU A 202 -13.91 0.99 5.87
N HIS A 203 -14.14 0.90 4.55
CA HIS A 203 -13.23 1.46 3.55
C HIS A 203 -13.12 2.99 3.66
N GLU A 204 -14.23 3.71 3.88
CA GLU A 204 -14.23 5.16 4.09
C GLU A 204 -13.36 5.54 5.30
N ARG A 205 -13.54 4.88 6.43
CA ARG A 205 -12.77 5.13 7.64
C ARG A 205 -11.28 4.87 7.44
N ARG A 206 -10.90 3.71 6.89
CA ARG A 206 -9.49 3.37 6.63
C ARG A 206 -8.83 4.29 5.62
N LEU A 207 -9.51 4.56 4.52
CA LEU A 207 -8.96 5.44 3.48
C LEU A 207 -8.81 6.87 4.01
N GLY A 208 -9.78 7.38 4.77
CA GLY A 208 -9.66 8.67 5.44
C GLY A 208 -8.43 8.72 6.35
N ARG A 209 -8.25 7.71 7.19
CA ARG A 209 -7.10 7.60 8.09
C ARG A 209 -5.76 7.52 7.33
N ILE A 210 -5.70 6.78 6.22
CA ILE A 210 -4.52 6.70 5.34
C ILE A 210 -4.20 8.10 4.78
N LEU A 211 -5.20 8.84 4.31
CA LEU A 211 -5.01 10.18 3.78
C LEU A 211 -4.62 11.18 4.88
N ASP A 212 -5.17 11.08 6.08
CA ASP A 212 -4.76 11.88 7.23
C ASP A 212 -3.26 11.67 7.53
N VAL A 213 -2.80 10.42 7.56
CA VAL A 213 -1.38 10.10 7.74
C VAL A 213 -0.53 10.68 6.62
N ALA A 214 -0.98 10.63 5.37
CA ALA A 214 -0.26 11.23 4.24
C ALA A 214 -0.17 12.75 4.38
N VAL A 215 -1.27 13.42 4.78
CA VAL A 215 -1.31 14.90 4.96
C VAL A 215 -0.37 15.36 6.06
N VAL A 216 -0.42 14.76 7.26
CA VAL A 216 0.43 15.17 8.39
C VAL A 216 1.91 14.92 8.15
N ASN A 217 2.23 14.02 7.22
CA ASN A 217 3.59 13.78 6.77
C ASN A 217 3.99 14.61 5.56
N GLY A 218 3.16 15.56 5.15
CA GLY A 218 3.50 16.54 4.12
C GLY A 218 3.44 16.01 2.69
N ALA A 219 2.79 14.87 2.42
CA ALA A 219 2.63 14.38 1.07
C ALA A 219 1.92 15.41 0.18
N GLU A 220 2.41 15.59 -1.03
CA GLU A 220 1.83 16.45 -2.06
C GLU A 220 1.13 15.62 -3.14
N ALA A 221 1.67 14.41 -3.40
CA ALA A 221 1.06 13.40 -4.25
C ALA A 221 0.82 12.13 -3.45
N VAL A 222 -0.36 11.53 -3.61
CA VAL A 222 -0.69 10.24 -3.01
C VAL A 222 -1.11 9.25 -4.09
N VAL A 223 -0.54 8.04 -4.06
CA VAL A 223 -0.89 6.95 -4.97
C VAL A 223 -1.61 5.85 -4.19
N LEU A 224 -2.84 5.69 -4.51
CA LEU A 224 -3.80 4.72 -3.98
C LEU A 224 -4.09 3.64 -5.03
N GLY A 225 -5.10 2.80 -4.80
CA GLY A 225 -5.57 1.84 -5.79
C GLY A 225 -6.82 1.09 -5.32
N ALA A 226 -7.13 -0.05 -5.94
CA ALA A 226 -8.28 -0.88 -5.62
C ALA A 226 -8.02 -1.70 -4.34
N PHE A 227 -8.08 -1.04 -3.20
CA PHE A 227 -7.75 -1.56 -1.87
C PHE A 227 -8.62 -2.77 -1.52
N GLY A 228 -7.99 -3.90 -1.28
CA GLY A 228 -8.66 -5.17 -0.94
C GLY A 228 -9.32 -5.91 -2.11
N CYS A 229 -9.47 -5.30 -3.30
CA CYS A 229 -10.24 -5.87 -4.41
C CYS A 229 -9.53 -7.02 -5.14
N GLY A 230 -8.26 -7.24 -4.87
CA GLY A 230 -7.49 -8.36 -5.45
C GLY A 230 -7.60 -9.63 -4.63
N ALA A 231 -6.52 -10.00 -3.97
CA ALA A 231 -6.40 -11.23 -3.19
C ALA A 231 -7.43 -11.35 -2.06
N PHE A 232 -7.88 -10.26 -1.48
CA PHE A 232 -8.82 -10.24 -0.34
C PHE A 232 -10.31 -10.17 -0.75
N ARG A 233 -10.63 -10.14 -2.05
CA ARG A 233 -11.98 -10.32 -2.58
C ARG A 233 -13.01 -9.26 -2.15
N ASN A 234 -12.58 -8.04 -1.82
CA ASN A 234 -13.54 -6.95 -1.59
C ASN A 234 -14.21 -6.56 -2.92
N ASP A 235 -15.48 -6.15 -2.85
CA ASP A 235 -16.22 -5.68 -4.04
C ASP A 235 -15.61 -4.35 -4.54
N PRO A 236 -15.11 -4.29 -5.79
CA PRO A 236 -14.48 -3.09 -6.32
C PRO A 236 -15.45 -1.92 -6.47
N LYS A 237 -16.76 -2.16 -6.63
CA LYS A 237 -17.77 -1.10 -6.69
C LYS A 237 -17.95 -0.44 -5.32
N VAL A 238 -17.96 -1.23 -4.26
CA VAL A 238 -18.04 -0.74 -2.88
C VAL A 238 -16.79 0.05 -2.52
N ALA A 239 -15.61 -0.49 -2.82
CA ALA A 239 -14.34 0.20 -2.58
C ALA A 239 -14.22 1.51 -3.37
N ALA A 240 -14.67 1.54 -4.63
CA ALA A 240 -14.67 2.75 -5.45
C ALA A 240 -15.68 3.79 -4.95
N ALA A 241 -16.86 3.38 -4.46
CA ALA A 241 -17.84 4.29 -3.87
C ALA A 241 -17.29 4.95 -2.60
N ALA A 242 -16.64 4.18 -1.72
CA ALA A 242 -15.94 4.71 -0.56
C ALA A 242 -14.83 5.69 -0.95
N ALA A 243 -14.01 5.33 -1.95
CA ALA A 243 -12.94 6.19 -2.46
C ALA A 243 -13.50 7.53 -2.99
N LYS A 244 -14.59 7.50 -3.75
CA LYS A 244 -15.25 8.71 -4.28
C LYS A 244 -15.65 9.67 -3.18
N LYS A 245 -16.28 9.16 -2.13
CA LYS A 245 -16.74 9.96 -1.00
C LYS A 245 -15.57 10.57 -0.23
N VAL A 246 -14.56 9.76 0.11
CA VAL A 246 -13.41 10.22 0.88
C VAL A 246 -12.57 11.22 0.09
N VAL A 247 -12.28 10.97 -1.19
CA VAL A 247 -11.51 11.90 -2.03
C VAL A 247 -12.15 13.29 -2.09
N ALA A 248 -13.48 13.39 -2.07
CA ALA A 248 -14.16 14.67 -2.06
C ALA A 248 -13.80 15.53 -0.84
N GLU A 249 -13.52 14.92 0.32
CA GLU A 249 -13.12 15.60 1.55
C GLU A 249 -11.65 16.03 1.55
N TYR A 250 -10.81 15.46 0.67
CA TYR A 250 -9.37 15.72 0.58
C TYR A 250 -8.97 16.46 -0.69
N ARG A 251 -9.93 17.05 -1.41
CA ARG A 251 -9.69 17.73 -2.69
C ARG A 251 -8.60 18.79 -2.61
N ASN A 252 -8.51 19.51 -1.52
CA ASN A 252 -7.54 20.58 -1.31
C ASN A 252 -6.35 20.16 -0.42
N ALA A 253 -6.26 18.90 -0.05
CA ALA A 253 -5.20 18.37 0.81
C ALA A 253 -3.93 17.98 0.03
N PHE A 254 -4.06 17.67 -1.25
CA PHE A 254 -3.00 17.20 -2.14
C PHE A 254 -2.98 17.97 -3.46
N ARG A 255 -1.87 17.92 -4.18
CA ARG A 255 -1.79 18.36 -5.60
C ARG A 255 -2.27 17.26 -6.54
N VAL A 256 -2.00 16.00 -6.18
CA VAL A 256 -2.37 14.82 -6.98
C VAL A 256 -2.87 13.71 -6.08
N ILE A 257 -3.98 13.10 -6.48
CA ILE A 257 -4.48 11.83 -5.95
C ILE A 257 -4.59 10.88 -7.13
N GLU A 258 -3.74 9.84 -7.19
CA GLU A 258 -3.80 8.84 -8.25
C GLU A 258 -4.25 7.49 -7.72
N PHE A 259 -5.24 6.90 -8.38
CA PHE A 259 -5.60 5.49 -8.21
C PHE A 259 -4.87 4.68 -9.29
N ALA A 260 -3.80 4.01 -8.90
CA ALA A 260 -3.08 3.06 -9.73
C ALA A 260 -3.74 1.69 -9.62
N VAL A 261 -4.60 1.37 -10.60
CA VAL A 261 -5.39 0.14 -10.61
C VAL A 261 -4.91 -0.75 -11.75
N TYR A 262 -3.85 -1.50 -11.49
CA TYR A 262 -3.29 -2.40 -12.49
C TYR A 262 -4.32 -3.43 -12.94
N CYS A 263 -4.48 -3.57 -14.25
CA CYS A 263 -5.32 -4.58 -14.87
C CYS A 263 -4.56 -5.31 -16.00
N ARG A 264 -4.96 -6.55 -16.25
CA ARG A 264 -4.48 -7.32 -17.40
C ARG A 264 -5.48 -7.17 -18.55
N PRO A 265 -5.04 -7.34 -19.80
CA PRO A 265 -5.98 -7.45 -20.91
C PRO A 265 -7.04 -8.51 -20.61
N GLY A 266 -8.33 -8.14 -20.69
CA GLY A 266 -9.46 -9.02 -20.40
C GLY A 266 -9.84 -9.18 -18.91
N ASP A 267 -9.11 -8.55 -17.98
CA ASP A 267 -9.43 -8.55 -16.53
C ASP A 267 -9.37 -7.09 -16.00
N THR A 268 -10.38 -6.30 -16.36
CA THR A 268 -10.43 -4.85 -16.11
C THR A 268 -11.44 -4.45 -15.02
N ALA A 269 -12.15 -5.41 -14.40
CA ALA A 269 -13.27 -5.13 -13.51
C ALA A 269 -12.91 -4.14 -12.37
N ASN A 270 -11.72 -4.29 -11.75
CA ASN A 270 -11.27 -3.36 -10.72
C ASN A 270 -11.00 -1.97 -11.31
N TYR A 271 -10.34 -1.89 -12.47
CA TYR A 271 -10.07 -0.62 -13.14
C TYR A 271 -11.36 0.10 -13.55
N ASP A 272 -12.30 -0.62 -14.13
CA ASP A 272 -13.57 -0.08 -14.62
C ASP A 272 -14.40 0.50 -13.46
N ALA A 273 -14.39 -0.15 -12.29
CA ALA A 273 -15.05 0.37 -11.10
C ALA A 273 -14.49 1.71 -10.63
N PHE A 274 -13.18 1.91 -10.74
CA PHE A 274 -12.49 3.14 -10.32
C PHE A 274 -12.43 4.21 -11.41
N ALA A 275 -12.61 3.87 -12.69
CA ALA A 275 -12.41 4.78 -13.82
C ALA A 275 -13.26 6.07 -13.75
N ALA A 276 -14.44 6.01 -13.12
CA ALA A 276 -15.30 7.17 -12.93
C ALA A 276 -14.72 8.25 -11.99
N LEU A 277 -13.77 7.90 -11.11
CA LEU A 277 -13.14 8.86 -10.19
C LEU A 277 -12.28 9.90 -10.91
N GLY A 278 -11.68 9.55 -12.04
CA GLY A 278 -10.82 10.44 -12.83
C GLY A 278 -11.57 11.33 -13.82
N ARG A 279 -12.90 11.31 -13.85
CA ARG A 279 -13.75 12.06 -14.79
C ARG A 279 -14.46 13.27 -14.15
N GLY A 280 -14.09 13.60 -12.91
CA GLY A 280 -14.69 14.67 -12.12
C GLY A 280 -13.88 15.96 -12.07
#